data_af83e31152aca78bfccae829706276cc
#
_entry.id   af83e31152aca78bfccae829706276cc
#
_cell.length_a   1.000
_cell.length_b   1.000
_cell.length_c   1.000
_cell.angle_alpha   90.00
_cell.angle_beta   90.00
_cell.angle_gamma   90.00
#
_symmetry.space_group_name_H-M   'P 1'
#
loop_
_entity.id
_entity.type
_entity.pdbx_description
1 polymer ?
#
loop_
_entity_poly.entity_id
_entity_poly.type
_entity_poly.pdbx_seq_one_letter_code
_entity_poly.pdbx_strand_id
1 'polypeptide(L)'
;DLHISRSPLRLTPGLDPGGCRLETAGSRTRLIADGEWVPDSRDFSTAEIRRGVILELADRVVLLLHTLPASPFTAPPLPGLIGESEPMLRVRNEIRRVADLDLPVLIRGETGTGKELVARAIHDRSARAAQPFVAVSCAVLPEPLFEAELFGHEKGAFTGADRARPGKIERAAGGTLFLDEVAELPPRAQAKLLR
;
A
#
# COMPACT_ATOMS: atom_id res chain seq x y z
N ASP A 1 37.40 -12.03 -4.51
CA ASP A 1 37.05 -13.45 -4.56
C ASP A 1 37.46 -14.00 -5.93
N LEU A 2 38.47 -14.86 -5.95
CA LEU A 2 39.07 -15.40 -7.20
C LEU A 2 38.18 -16.43 -7.92
N HIS A 3 37.04 -16.80 -7.35
CA HIS A 3 36.23 -17.91 -7.81
C HIS A 3 34.99 -17.49 -8.62
N ILE A 4 34.54 -16.24 -8.50
CA ILE A 4 33.41 -15.73 -9.25
C ILE A 4 33.93 -14.70 -10.25
N SER A 5 33.64 -14.91 -11.53
CA SER A 5 34.00 -13.98 -12.61
C SER A 5 33.33 -12.63 -12.43
N ARG A 6 34.01 -11.56 -12.85
CA ARG A 6 33.42 -10.23 -12.98
C ARG A 6 32.54 -10.09 -14.23
N SER A 7 32.62 -11.06 -15.16
CA SER A 7 31.74 -11.09 -16.33
C SER A 7 30.32 -11.45 -15.89
N PRO A 8 29.31 -10.66 -16.27
CA PRO A 8 27.93 -10.88 -15.85
C PRO A 8 27.35 -12.13 -16.49
N LEU A 9 26.49 -12.84 -15.75
CA LEU A 9 25.53 -13.76 -16.33
C LEU A 9 24.36 -12.94 -16.88
N ARG A 10 23.86 -13.29 -18.06
CA ARG A 10 22.73 -12.57 -18.70
C ARG A 10 21.52 -13.48 -18.78
N LEU A 11 20.39 -12.95 -18.38
CA LEU A 11 19.08 -13.55 -18.63
C LEU A 11 18.38 -12.75 -19.73
N THR A 12 18.01 -13.41 -20.79
CA THR A 12 17.28 -12.83 -21.92
C THR A 12 15.98 -13.62 -22.15
N PRO A 13 14.97 -13.07 -22.85
CA PRO A 13 13.82 -13.87 -23.25
C PRO A 13 14.27 -15.11 -24.02
N GLY A 14 13.72 -16.28 -23.64
CA GLY A 14 14.01 -17.56 -24.30
C GLY A 14 13.19 -17.76 -25.58
N LEU A 15 13.41 -18.92 -26.22
CA LEU A 15 12.65 -19.33 -27.42
C LEU A 15 11.18 -19.67 -27.08
N ASP A 16 10.94 -20.15 -25.88
CA ASP A 16 9.59 -20.50 -25.39
C ASP A 16 8.90 -19.24 -24.83
N PRO A 17 7.63 -18.95 -25.17
CA PRO A 17 6.88 -17.85 -24.58
C PRO A 17 6.84 -17.94 -23.06
N GLY A 18 7.46 -16.98 -22.36
CA GLY A 18 7.63 -16.99 -20.92
C GLY A 18 8.82 -17.81 -20.40
N GLY A 19 9.59 -18.43 -21.26
CA GLY A 19 10.89 -19.00 -20.96
C GLY A 19 12.01 -17.95 -20.93
N CYS A 20 13.20 -18.34 -20.50
CA CYS A 20 14.37 -17.47 -20.54
C CYS A 20 15.61 -18.22 -21.00
N ARG A 21 16.55 -17.48 -21.60
CA ARG A 21 17.88 -17.95 -21.92
C ARG A 21 18.87 -17.37 -20.92
N LEU A 22 19.67 -18.24 -20.34
CA LEU A 22 20.81 -17.87 -19.49
C LEU A 22 22.09 -17.98 -20.33
N GLU A 23 22.85 -16.90 -20.41
CA GLU A 23 24.13 -16.83 -21.10
C GLU A 23 25.24 -16.58 -20.10
N THR A 24 26.34 -17.33 -20.22
CA THR A 24 27.52 -17.15 -19.36
C THR A 24 28.39 -15.98 -19.82
N ALA A 25 28.13 -15.43 -21.02
CA ALA A 25 28.83 -14.26 -21.62
C ALA A 25 30.36 -14.30 -21.48
N GLY A 26 30.97 -15.47 -21.65
CA GLY A 26 32.42 -15.68 -21.48
C GLY A 26 32.88 -15.63 -20.02
N SER A 27 31.98 -15.80 -19.09
CA SER A 27 32.33 -15.96 -17.66
C SER A 27 33.19 -17.19 -17.44
N ARG A 28 34.22 -17.06 -16.59
CA ARG A 28 35.03 -18.19 -16.13
C ARG A 28 34.39 -18.92 -14.95
N THR A 29 33.28 -18.45 -14.47
CA THR A 29 32.53 -19.08 -13.38
C THR A 29 31.88 -20.35 -13.90
N ARG A 30 32.20 -21.47 -13.29
CA ARG A 30 31.49 -22.73 -13.55
C ARG A 30 30.05 -22.58 -13.14
N LEU A 31 29.14 -22.80 -14.08
CA LEU A 31 27.69 -22.73 -13.86
C LEU A 31 27.10 -24.11 -14.06
N ILE A 32 26.36 -24.58 -13.08
CA ILE A 32 25.57 -25.80 -13.12
C ILE A 32 24.11 -25.42 -12.96
N ALA A 33 23.24 -25.97 -13.79
CA ALA A 33 21.79 -25.78 -13.71
C ALA A 33 21.11 -27.15 -13.56
N ASP A 34 20.42 -27.36 -12.44
CA ASP A 34 19.80 -28.65 -12.07
C ASP A 34 20.76 -29.86 -12.22
N GLY A 35 22.02 -29.66 -11.79
CA GLY A 35 23.05 -30.69 -11.87
C GLY A 35 23.75 -30.81 -13.23
N GLU A 36 23.36 -30.09 -14.27
CA GLU A 36 23.97 -30.08 -15.60
C GLU A 36 24.87 -28.87 -15.79
N TRP A 37 26.06 -29.08 -16.35
CA TRP A 37 27.00 -28.01 -16.65
C TRP A 37 26.51 -27.17 -17.82
N VAL A 38 26.57 -25.84 -17.68
CA VAL A 38 26.22 -24.87 -18.72
C VAL A 38 27.47 -24.14 -19.22
N PRO A 39 28.06 -24.55 -20.34
CA PRO A 39 29.31 -23.95 -20.83
C PRO A 39 29.13 -22.54 -21.37
N ASP A 40 28.14 -22.31 -22.21
CA ASP A 40 27.93 -21.04 -22.90
C ASP A 40 26.53 -20.45 -22.66
N SER A 41 25.50 -21.21 -22.93
CA SER A 41 24.10 -20.79 -22.72
C SER A 41 23.18 -21.98 -22.53
N ARG A 42 22.04 -21.77 -21.87
CA ARG A 42 20.94 -22.72 -21.74
C ARG A 42 19.61 -22.00 -21.82
N ASP A 43 18.69 -22.55 -22.61
CA ASP A 43 17.31 -22.13 -22.62
C ASP A 43 16.52 -22.91 -21.57
N PHE A 44 15.69 -22.21 -20.81
CA PHE A 44 14.76 -22.77 -19.85
C PHE A 44 13.33 -22.52 -20.32
N SER A 45 12.57 -23.58 -20.39
CA SER A 45 11.13 -23.52 -20.68
C SER A 45 10.36 -22.89 -19.52
N THR A 46 9.17 -22.39 -19.80
CA THR A 46 8.22 -21.89 -18.78
C THR A 46 7.92 -22.96 -17.72
N ALA A 47 7.86 -24.23 -18.12
CA ALA A 47 7.59 -25.35 -17.20
C ALA A 47 8.75 -25.59 -16.23
N GLU A 48 10.00 -25.54 -16.71
CA GLU A 48 11.19 -25.66 -15.85
C GLU A 48 11.27 -24.51 -14.85
N ILE A 49 11.09 -23.27 -15.31
CA ILE A 49 11.15 -22.09 -14.44
C ILE A 49 10.04 -22.13 -13.39
N ARG A 50 8.83 -22.58 -13.73
CA ARG A 50 7.74 -22.76 -12.74
C ARG A 50 8.02 -23.82 -11.69
N ARG A 51 8.73 -24.88 -12.07
CA ARG A 51 9.17 -25.92 -11.14
C ARG A 51 10.28 -25.41 -10.22
N GLY A 52 11.03 -24.44 -10.67
CA GLY A 52 12.21 -23.89 -10.02
C GLY A 52 13.48 -24.58 -10.54
N VAL A 53 14.44 -23.79 -11.05
CA VAL A 53 15.73 -24.24 -11.53
C VAL A 53 16.80 -23.83 -10.53
N ILE A 54 17.59 -24.79 -10.06
CA ILE A 54 18.71 -24.54 -9.15
C ILE A 54 19.94 -24.22 -9.98
N LEU A 55 20.50 -23.03 -9.78
CA LEU A 55 21.74 -22.58 -10.42
C LEU A 55 22.86 -22.57 -9.38
N GLU A 56 23.92 -23.33 -9.63
CA GLU A 56 25.11 -23.38 -8.78
C GLU A 56 26.28 -22.69 -9.48
N LEU A 57 26.86 -21.68 -8.82
CA LEU A 57 27.98 -20.91 -9.36
C LEU A 57 29.24 -21.21 -8.54
N ALA A 58 30.28 -21.74 -9.22
CA ALA A 58 31.59 -22.03 -8.67
C ALA A 58 31.51 -22.85 -7.37
N ASP A 59 30.56 -23.76 -7.25
CA ASP A 59 30.31 -24.64 -6.10
C ASP A 59 30.15 -23.89 -4.75
N ARG A 60 29.77 -22.59 -4.81
CA ARG A 60 29.66 -21.70 -3.63
C ARG A 60 28.40 -20.91 -3.51
N VAL A 61 27.81 -20.52 -4.62
CA VAL A 61 26.59 -19.71 -4.64
C VAL A 61 25.49 -20.52 -5.30
N VAL A 62 24.38 -20.68 -4.60
CA VAL A 62 23.17 -21.32 -5.09
C VAL A 62 22.10 -20.25 -5.29
N LEU A 63 21.57 -20.18 -6.51
CA LEU A 63 20.45 -19.31 -6.86
C LEU A 63 19.27 -20.16 -7.29
N LEU A 64 18.07 -19.70 -7.01
CA LEU A 64 16.83 -20.30 -7.50
C LEU A 64 16.24 -19.40 -8.60
N LEU A 65 16.16 -19.92 -9.82
CA LEU A 65 15.45 -19.30 -10.92
C LEU A 65 14.01 -19.82 -10.92
N HIS A 66 13.06 -18.94 -10.60
CA HIS A 66 11.65 -19.32 -10.49
C HIS A 66 10.75 -18.19 -10.99
N THR A 67 9.61 -18.53 -11.58
CA THR A 67 8.56 -17.57 -11.90
C THR A 67 7.82 -17.20 -10.63
N LEU A 68 7.87 -15.94 -10.25
CA LEU A 68 6.89 -15.44 -9.31
C LEU A 68 5.56 -15.29 -10.06
N PRO A 69 4.43 -15.78 -9.52
CA PRO A 69 3.15 -15.42 -10.07
C PRO A 69 3.08 -13.89 -10.15
N ALA A 70 2.58 -13.35 -11.27
CA ALA A 70 2.30 -11.93 -11.36
C ALA A 70 1.59 -11.56 -10.06
N SER A 71 2.17 -10.60 -9.34
CA SER A 71 1.63 -10.22 -8.02
C SER A 71 0.12 -10.05 -8.17
N PRO A 72 -0.71 -10.74 -7.38
CA PRO A 72 -2.16 -10.53 -7.42
C PRO A 72 -2.51 -9.08 -7.05
N PHE A 73 -1.49 -8.32 -6.64
CA PHE A 73 -1.58 -6.92 -6.25
C PHE A 73 -1.13 -5.97 -7.37
N THR A 74 -1.67 -6.14 -8.59
CA THR A 74 -1.55 -5.12 -9.63
C THR A 74 -2.57 -4.02 -9.35
N ALA A 75 -2.18 -3.03 -8.56
CA ALA A 75 -3.02 -1.87 -8.31
C ALA A 75 -2.46 -0.66 -9.08
N PRO A 76 -3.19 -0.04 -10.03
CA PRO A 76 -2.72 1.18 -10.67
C PRO A 76 -2.38 2.25 -9.61
N PRO A 77 -1.48 3.18 -9.93
CA PRO A 77 -1.13 4.28 -9.04
C PRO A 77 -2.36 5.02 -8.52
N LEU A 78 -2.32 5.41 -7.25
CA LEU A 78 -3.29 6.31 -6.64
C LEU A 78 -2.58 7.63 -6.33
N PRO A 79 -3.18 8.79 -6.65
CA PRO A 79 -2.61 10.09 -6.33
C PRO A 79 -2.22 10.17 -4.84
N GLY A 80 -1.02 10.66 -4.56
CA GLY A 80 -0.51 10.81 -3.20
C GLY A 80 0.04 9.53 -2.54
N LEU A 81 -0.21 8.34 -3.09
CA LEU A 81 0.31 7.07 -2.57
C LEU A 81 1.43 6.54 -3.48
N ILE A 82 2.67 6.84 -3.11
CA ILE A 82 3.87 6.51 -3.89
C ILE A 82 4.46 5.19 -3.40
N GLY A 83 5.00 4.38 -4.34
CA GLY A 83 5.69 3.12 -4.06
C GLY A 83 5.06 1.94 -4.79
N GLU A 84 5.88 0.91 -5.05
CA GLU A 84 5.49 -0.33 -5.75
C GLU A 84 5.79 -1.58 -4.91
N SER A 85 6.11 -1.39 -3.64
CA SER A 85 6.30 -2.50 -2.72
C SER A 85 5.00 -3.29 -2.54
N GLU A 86 5.11 -4.57 -2.28
CA GLU A 86 3.94 -5.43 -2.05
C GLU A 86 3.00 -4.90 -0.96
N PRO A 87 3.48 -4.39 0.20
CA PRO A 87 2.61 -3.75 1.19
C PRO A 87 1.84 -2.55 0.63
N MET A 88 2.46 -1.70 -0.19
CA MET A 88 1.80 -0.56 -0.80
C MET A 88 0.74 -0.99 -1.83
N LEU A 89 1.01 -2.01 -2.61
CA LEU A 89 0.04 -2.58 -3.54
C LEU A 89 -1.17 -3.19 -2.81
N ARG A 90 -0.95 -3.83 -1.66
CA ARG A 90 -2.04 -4.31 -0.78
C ARG A 90 -2.91 -3.15 -0.29
N VAL A 91 -2.30 -2.07 0.22
CA VAL A 91 -3.04 -0.87 0.65
C VAL A 91 -3.88 -0.30 -0.48
N ARG A 92 -3.32 -0.16 -1.70
CA ARG A 92 -4.08 0.33 -2.86
C ARG A 92 -5.26 -0.58 -3.23
N ASN A 93 -5.10 -1.89 -3.12
CA ASN A 93 -6.19 -2.84 -3.38
C ASN A 93 -7.27 -2.75 -2.31
N GLU A 94 -6.90 -2.63 -1.02
CA GLU A 94 -7.88 -2.44 0.06
C GLU A 94 -8.66 -1.12 -0.11
N ILE A 95 -7.98 -0.02 -0.46
CA ILE A 95 -8.65 1.26 -0.77
C ILE A 95 -9.74 1.05 -1.82
N ARG A 96 -9.45 0.31 -2.91
CA ARG A 96 -10.44 0.04 -3.96
C ARG A 96 -11.60 -0.80 -3.49
N ARG A 97 -11.32 -1.80 -2.64
CA ARG A 97 -12.36 -2.67 -2.11
C ARG A 97 -13.34 -1.94 -1.21
N VAL A 98 -12.85 -0.96 -0.43
CA VAL A 98 -13.69 -0.25 0.55
C VAL A 98 -14.30 1.03 0.02
N ALA A 99 -13.76 1.63 -1.05
CA ALA A 99 -14.20 2.92 -1.56
C ALA A 99 -15.68 2.95 -1.97
N ASP A 100 -16.17 1.85 -2.55
CA ASP A 100 -17.56 1.73 -3.01
C ASP A 100 -18.53 1.24 -1.91
N LEU A 101 -18.01 0.97 -0.71
CA LEU A 101 -18.84 0.48 0.40
C LEU A 101 -19.35 1.65 1.24
N ASP A 102 -20.63 1.58 1.62
CA ASP A 102 -21.21 2.53 2.58
C ASP A 102 -21.05 2.01 4.01
N LEU A 103 -19.78 1.89 4.44
CA LEU A 103 -19.39 1.37 5.74
C LEU A 103 -18.32 2.23 6.40
N PRO A 104 -18.28 2.30 7.72
CA PRO A 104 -17.15 2.90 8.44
C PRO A 104 -15.85 2.12 8.16
N VAL A 105 -14.76 2.84 7.90
CA VAL A 105 -13.44 2.26 7.61
C VAL A 105 -12.48 2.66 8.73
N LEU A 106 -11.83 1.68 9.36
CA LEU A 106 -10.77 1.91 10.34
C LEU A 106 -9.41 1.81 9.68
N ILE A 107 -8.67 2.92 9.65
CA ILE A 107 -7.29 2.99 9.14
C ILE A 107 -6.33 2.89 10.32
N ARG A 108 -5.45 1.88 10.31
CA ARG A 108 -4.47 1.66 11.37
C ARG A 108 -3.05 1.88 10.85
N GLY A 109 -2.23 2.53 11.66
CA GLY A 109 -0.82 2.78 11.35
C GLY A 109 -0.20 3.73 12.36
N GLU A 110 1.12 3.75 12.44
CA GLU A 110 1.88 4.67 13.28
C GLU A 110 1.66 6.13 12.87
N THR A 111 2.01 7.05 13.76
CA THR A 111 1.97 8.49 13.44
C THR A 111 2.92 8.78 12.27
N GLY A 112 2.48 9.63 11.33
CA GLY A 112 3.27 9.99 10.15
C GLY A 112 3.27 8.98 8.99
N THR A 113 2.57 7.83 9.07
CA THR A 113 2.51 6.83 7.99
C THR A 113 1.60 7.22 6.83
N GLY A 114 0.93 8.37 6.87
CA GLY A 114 0.07 8.86 5.79
C GLY A 114 -1.38 8.38 5.87
N LYS A 115 -1.92 8.12 7.06
CA LYS A 115 -3.32 7.71 7.27
C LYS A 115 -4.33 8.66 6.58
N GLU A 116 -4.09 9.98 6.65
CA GLU A 116 -4.94 10.95 5.98
C GLU A 116 -4.91 10.81 4.45
N LEU A 117 -3.74 10.49 3.86
CA LEU A 117 -3.63 10.25 2.41
C LEU A 117 -4.44 9.03 2.00
N VAL A 118 -4.44 7.97 2.83
CA VAL A 118 -5.27 6.78 2.60
C VAL A 118 -6.76 7.14 2.69
N ALA A 119 -7.17 7.89 3.72
CA ALA A 119 -8.57 8.33 3.89
C ALA A 119 -9.03 9.18 2.70
N ARG A 120 -8.20 10.11 2.23
CA ARG A 120 -8.48 10.93 1.05
C ARG A 120 -8.58 10.08 -0.21
N ALA A 121 -7.67 9.11 -0.41
CA ALA A 121 -7.72 8.22 -1.56
C ALA A 121 -8.97 7.32 -1.58
N ILE A 122 -9.50 6.93 -0.41
CA ILE A 122 -10.79 6.24 -0.29
C ILE A 122 -11.92 7.17 -0.71
N HIS A 123 -11.96 8.41 -0.20
CA HIS A 123 -12.95 9.40 -0.55
C HIS A 123 -12.96 9.70 -2.05
N ASP A 124 -11.80 10.02 -2.63
CA ASP A 124 -11.66 10.42 -4.04
C ASP A 124 -12.09 9.31 -5.02
N ARG A 125 -12.13 8.06 -4.55
CA ARG A 125 -12.60 6.90 -5.33
C ARG A 125 -14.01 6.44 -5.02
N SER A 126 -14.62 7.01 -4.01
CA SER A 126 -15.99 6.65 -3.59
C SER A 126 -17.05 7.34 -4.46
N ALA A 127 -18.29 6.89 -4.35
CA ALA A 127 -19.44 7.57 -4.92
C ALA A 127 -19.63 9.00 -4.36
N ARG A 128 -18.90 9.34 -3.28
CA ARG A 128 -18.94 10.65 -2.60
C ARG A 128 -17.77 11.56 -2.98
N ALA A 129 -16.95 11.22 -3.98
CA ALA A 129 -15.76 11.99 -4.37
C ALA A 129 -16.03 13.47 -4.69
N ALA A 130 -17.23 13.81 -5.17
CA ALA A 130 -17.66 15.19 -5.42
C ALA A 130 -18.23 15.92 -4.19
N GLN A 131 -18.35 15.23 -3.06
CA GLN A 131 -18.91 15.73 -1.82
C GLN A 131 -17.81 16.20 -0.86
N PRO A 132 -18.14 16.90 0.25
CA PRO A 132 -17.12 17.37 1.18
C PRO A 132 -16.29 16.23 1.81
N PHE A 133 -14.98 16.43 1.90
CA PHE A 133 -14.08 15.66 2.75
C PHE A 133 -13.67 16.54 3.93
N VAL A 134 -14.09 16.15 5.14
CA VAL A 134 -13.84 16.92 6.37
C VAL A 134 -12.94 16.11 7.29
N ALA A 135 -11.70 16.58 7.51
CA ALA A 135 -10.77 16.00 8.46
C ALA A 135 -10.84 16.70 9.82
N VAL A 136 -10.78 15.93 10.90
CA VAL A 136 -10.77 16.39 12.28
C VAL A 136 -9.72 15.60 13.05
N SER A 137 -8.77 16.30 13.70
CA SER A 137 -7.85 15.67 14.65
C SER A 137 -8.48 15.68 16.05
N CYS A 138 -8.55 14.50 16.66
CA CYS A 138 -9.17 14.32 17.99
C CYS A 138 -8.23 14.71 19.14
N ALA A 139 -6.93 14.88 18.87
CA ALA A 139 -5.92 15.16 19.90
C ALA A 139 -5.65 16.64 20.18
N VAL A 140 -6.09 17.53 19.30
CA VAL A 140 -5.59 18.93 19.27
C VAL A 140 -6.38 19.89 20.18
N LEU A 141 -7.62 19.57 20.55
CA LEU A 141 -8.50 20.52 21.22
C LEU A 141 -8.92 20.05 22.63
N PRO A 142 -9.03 20.99 23.61
CA PRO A 142 -9.70 20.69 24.88
C PRO A 142 -11.12 20.17 24.65
N GLU A 143 -11.57 19.25 25.50
CA GLU A 143 -12.86 18.53 25.35
C GLU A 143 -14.06 19.44 25.03
N PRO A 144 -14.31 20.58 25.74
CA PRO A 144 -15.47 21.44 25.44
C PRO A 144 -15.40 22.09 24.06
N LEU A 145 -14.20 22.47 23.61
CA LEU A 145 -14.01 23.06 22.29
C LEU A 145 -14.10 22.01 21.17
N PHE A 146 -13.60 20.78 21.46
CA PHE A 146 -13.72 19.66 20.54
C PHE A 146 -15.19 19.30 20.27
N GLU A 147 -16.01 19.20 21.35
CA GLU A 147 -17.46 18.94 21.20
C GLU A 147 -18.14 20.04 20.37
N ALA A 148 -17.85 21.30 20.65
CA ALA A 148 -18.44 22.44 19.91
C ALA A 148 -18.00 22.44 18.43
N GLU A 149 -16.77 22.04 18.14
CA GLU A 149 -16.30 21.96 16.77
C GLU A 149 -16.88 20.76 16.01
N LEU A 150 -16.98 19.59 16.66
CA LEU A 150 -17.47 18.37 16.03
C LEU A 150 -18.99 18.39 15.82
N PHE A 151 -19.75 18.77 16.85
CA PHE A 151 -21.21 18.74 16.84
C PHE A 151 -21.87 20.09 16.56
N GLY A 152 -21.08 21.18 16.59
CA GLY A 152 -21.61 22.55 16.51
C GLY A 152 -22.09 23.07 17.86
N HIS A 153 -22.47 24.34 17.88
CA HIS A 153 -23.02 25.02 19.07
C HIS A 153 -24.01 26.10 18.68
N GLU A 154 -24.97 26.35 19.56
CA GLU A 154 -25.86 27.48 19.49
C GLU A 154 -25.19 28.73 20.06
N LYS A 155 -25.77 29.90 19.73
CA LYS A 155 -25.36 31.16 20.32
C LYS A 155 -25.54 31.10 21.85
N GLY A 156 -24.48 31.48 22.59
CA GLY A 156 -24.49 31.48 24.05
C GLY A 156 -24.19 30.17 24.73
N ALA A 157 -23.80 29.13 23.99
CA ALA A 157 -23.48 27.82 24.55
C ALA A 157 -22.28 27.82 25.51
N PHE A 158 -21.33 28.76 25.31
CA PHE A 158 -20.17 28.96 26.19
C PHE A 158 -19.67 30.42 26.06
N THR A 159 -18.76 30.83 26.97
CA THR A 159 -18.16 32.18 26.93
C THR A 159 -17.42 32.41 25.60
N GLY A 160 -17.89 33.36 24.78
CA GLY A 160 -17.35 33.62 23.44
C GLY A 160 -18.14 32.98 22.29
N ALA A 161 -19.25 32.28 22.57
CA ALA A 161 -20.15 31.76 21.54
C ALA A 161 -21.13 32.87 21.02
N ASP A 162 -20.60 33.82 20.30
CA ASP A 162 -21.39 35.00 19.81
C ASP A 162 -22.38 34.63 18.71
N ARG A 163 -22.19 33.53 18.02
CA ARG A 163 -23.03 33.05 16.91
C ARG A 163 -23.15 31.54 16.96
N ALA A 164 -24.25 30.99 16.46
CA ALA A 164 -24.39 29.59 16.19
C ALA A 164 -23.42 29.17 15.05
N ARG A 165 -22.80 28.01 15.17
CA ARG A 165 -21.95 27.44 14.12
C ARG A 165 -22.27 25.96 13.91
N PRO A 166 -22.45 25.51 12.63
CA PRO A 166 -22.62 24.10 12.31
C PRO A 166 -21.36 23.33 12.62
N GLY A 167 -21.50 22.10 13.13
CA GLY A 167 -20.40 21.22 13.44
C GLY A 167 -19.73 20.62 12.19
N LYS A 168 -18.58 19.97 12.42
CA LYS A 168 -17.86 19.27 11.35
C LYS A 168 -18.67 18.09 10.80
N ILE A 169 -19.47 17.42 11.65
CA ILE A 169 -20.38 16.33 11.23
C ILE A 169 -21.40 16.87 10.21
N GLU A 170 -22.05 17.97 10.53
CA GLU A 170 -23.04 18.60 9.63
C GLU A 170 -22.39 19.05 8.32
N ARG A 171 -21.18 19.62 8.37
CA ARG A 171 -20.42 20.03 7.20
C ARG A 171 -19.95 18.85 6.34
N ALA A 172 -19.81 17.67 6.92
CA ALA A 172 -19.48 16.45 6.21
C ALA A 172 -20.70 15.70 5.66
N ALA A 173 -21.90 16.23 5.87
CA ALA A 173 -23.14 15.59 5.45
C ALA A 173 -23.13 15.25 3.95
N GLY A 174 -23.47 14.03 3.61
CA GLY A 174 -23.40 13.48 2.25
C GLY A 174 -21.97 13.17 1.74
N GLY A 175 -20.95 13.58 2.48
CA GLY A 175 -19.54 13.41 2.15
C GLY A 175 -18.82 12.37 3.03
N THR A 176 -17.60 12.72 3.44
CA THR A 176 -16.76 11.85 4.27
C THR A 176 -16.20 12.63 5.46
N LEU A 177 -16.40 12.12 6.66
CA LEU A 177 -15.75 12.60 7.88
C LEU A 177 -14.56 11.70 8.20
N PHE A 178 -13.37 12.27 8.27
CA PHE A 178 -12.15 11.58 8.71
C PHE A 178 -11.80 12.05 10.13
N LEU A 179 -11.79 11.12 11.07
CA LEU A 179 -11.36 11.35 12.45
C LEU A 179 -9.95 10.80 12.62
N ASP A 180 -8.95 11.68 12.72
CA ASP A 180 -7.59 11.27 13.04
C ASP A 180 -7.41 11.11 14.55
N GLU A 181 -6.57 10.16 14.94
CA GLU A 181 -6.30 9.85 16.35
C GLU A 181 -7.60 9.56 17.15
N VAL A 182 -8.49 8.76 16.56
CA VAL A 182 -9.81 8.45 17.11
C VAL A 182 -9.76 7.85 18.53
N ALA A 183 -8.63 7.28 18.94
CA ALA A 183 -8.42 6.77 20.29
C ALA A 183 -8.39 7.88 21.36
N GLU A 184 -8.07 9.12 20.96
CA GLU A 184 -8.02 10.29 21.83
C GLU A 184 -9.40 10.95 22.02
N LEU A 185 -10.46 10.40 21.45
CA LEU A 185 -11.82 10.90 21.61
C LEU A 185 -12.26 10.88 23.08
N PRO A 186 -12.70 12.02 23.63
CA PRO A 186 -13.25 12.06 24.97
C PRO A 186 -14.48 11.13 25.11
N PRO A 187 -14.69 10.44 26.25
CA PRO A 187 -15.80 9.51 26.44
C PRO A 187 -17.19 10.10 26.13
N ARG A 188 -17.39 11.38 26.43
CA ARG A 188 -18.65 12.09 26.09
C ARG A 188 -18.86 12.22 24.59
N ALA A 189 -17.81 12.53 23.85
CA ALA A 189 -17.87 12.62 22.40
C ALA A 189 -18.12 11.24 21.77
N GLN A 190 -17.50 10.18 22.29
CA GLN A 190 -17.76 8.80 21.86
C GLN A 190 -19.25 8.44 22.01
N ALA A 191 -19.85 8.74 23.17
CA ALA A 191 -21.27 8.47 23.43
C ALA A 191 -22.21 9.25 22.48
N LYS A 192 -21.82 10.46 22.05
CA LYS A 192 -22.60 11.27 21.10
C LYS A 192 -22.47 10.75 19.67
N LEU A 193 -21.32 10.22 19.27
CA LEU A 193 -21.10 9.66 17.93
C LEU A 193 -21.87 8.34 17.72
N LEU A 194 -22.25 7.65 18.77
CA LEU A 194 -23.01 6.39 18.72
C LEU A 194 -24.54 6.59 18.63
N ARG A 195 -25.01 7.82 18.67
CA ARG A 195 -26.44 8.20 18.56
C ARG A 195 -26.75 8.74 17.18
#